data_89960b067a24de4401644b56fdcbef40
#
_entry.id   89960b067a24de4401644b56fdcbef40
#
_cell.length_a   1.000
_cell.length_b   1.000
_cell.length_c   1.000
_cell.angle_alpha   90.00
_cell.angle_beta   90.00
_cell.angle_gamma   90.00
#
_symmetry.space_group_name_H-M   'P 1'
#
loop_
_entity.id
_entity.type
_entity.pdbx_description
1 polymer ?
#
loop_
_entity_poly.entity_id
_entity_poly.type
_entity_poly.pdbx_seq_one_letter_code
_entity_poly.pdbx_strand_id
1 'polypeptide(L)'
;MNLEVHVIPVSDVERSKHFYLELSWRLDEDVAPAKNVRIVHFTPPGSGCSVTFGNGVTASGPGTAVGALVVNDIRAAHQEVTRRRVDASDIWHGVPFPPEARLPGPDPKRTSYGSFFAFADPDGNAWLVQEVTTRRPGR
;
A
#
# COMPACT_ATOMS: atom_id res chain seq x y z
N MET A 1 8.14 -20.12 6.93
CA MET A 1 7.12 -19.17 7.45
C MET A 1 7.02 -18.04 6.43
N ASN A 2 5.83 -17.74 5.94
CA ASN A 2 5.58 -16.68 4.95
C ASN A 2 4.59 -15.68 5.55
N LEU A 3 4.71 -14.42 5.15
CA LEU A 3 3.68 -13.43 5.45
C LEU A 3 2.53 -13.62 4.47
N GLU A 4 1.36 -13.95 4.97
CA GLU A 4 0.16 -14.21 4.15
C GLU A 4 -0.69 -12.97 3.95
N VAL A 5 -0.98 -12.27 5.05
CA VAL A 5 -1.81 -11.08 5.02
C VAL A 5 -1.24 -9.96 5.87
N HIS A 6 -1.49 -8.73 5.43
CA HIS A 6 -1.32 -7.51 6.22
C HIS A 6 -2.70 -6.97 6.60
N VAL A 7 -2.99 -6.90 7.90
CA VAL A 7 -4.28 -6.41 8.40
C VAL A 7 -4.27 -4.89 8.44
N ILE A 8 -5.29 -4.27 7.84
CA ILE A 8 -5.50 -2.81 7.89
C ILE A 8 -6.83 -2.49 8.56
N PRO A 9 -6.84 -1.67 9.61
CA PRO A 9 -8.07 -1.28 10.28
C PRO A 9 -8.81 -0.19 9.49
N VAL A 10 -10.11 -0.40 9.24
CA VAL A 10 -10.94 0.53 8.47
C VAL A 10 -12.23 0.84 9.24
N SER A 11 -12.79 2.03 9.01
CA SER A 11 -14.07 2.44 9.62
C SER A 11 -15.29 2.13 8.76
N ASP A 12 -15.10 2.01 7.44
CA ASP A 12 -16.17 1.74 6.47
C ASP A 12 -15.67 0.74 5.43
N VAL A 13 -16.16 -0.49 5.52
CA VAL A 13 -15.70 -1.61 4.67
C VAL A 13 -16.03 -1.36 3.19
N GLU A 14 -17.21 -0.82 2.86
CA GLU A 14 -17.59 -0.54 1.48
C GLU A 14 -16.74 0.56 0.85
N ARG A 15 -16.47 1.63 1.59
CA ARG A 15 -15.60 2.73 1.14
C ARG A 15 -14.18 2.22 0.88
N SER A 16 -13.64 1.42 1.77
CA SER A 16 -12.30 0.84 1.62
C SER A 16 -12.25 -0.15 0.46
N LYS A 17 -13.27 -1.01 0.32
CA LYS A 17 -13.38 -1.93 -0.81
C LYS A 17 -13.39 -1.19 -2.14
N HIS A 18 -14.17 -0.11 -2.26
CA HIS A 18 -14.20 0.72 -3.46
C HIS A 18 -12.82 1.31 -3.79
N PHE A 19 -12.13 1.85 -2.79
CA PHE A 19 -10.79 2.42 -2.94
C PHE A 19 -9.78 1.40 -3.50
N TYR A 20 -9.72 0.19 -2.95
CA TYR A 20 -8.77 -0.83 -3.42
C TYR A 20 -9.15 -1.42 -4.79
N LEU A 21 -10.44 -1.45 -5.14
CA LEU A 21 -10.88 -1.76 -6.51
C LEU A 21 -10.42 -0.69 -7.52
N GLU A 22 -10.52 0.59 -7.17
CA GLU A 22 -10.03 1.70 -8.01
C GLU A 22 -8.52 1.61 -8.25
N LEU A 23 -7.74 1.10 -7.28
CA LEU A 23 -6.32 0.79 -7.45
C LEU A 23 -6.06 -0.45 -8.32
N SER A 24 -7.11 -1.13 -8.81
CA SER A 24 -7.03 -2.41 -9.54
C SER A 24 -6.34 -3.53 -8.74
N TRP A 25 -6.43 -3.49 -7.44
CA TRP A 25 -6.04 -4.63 -6.64
C TRP A 25 -7.08 -5.74 -6.81
N ARG A 26 -6.61 -6.98 -6.87
CA ARG A 26 -7.50 -8.13 -7.04
C ARG A 26 -8.28 -8.41 -5.77
N LEU A 27 -9.61 -8.40 -5.87
CA LEU A 27 -10.49 -8.87 -4.80
C LEU A 27 -10.45 -10.40 -4.77
N ASP A 28 -9.90 -10.97 -3.71
CA ASP A 28 -9.78 -12.41 -3.54
C ASP A 28 -10.97 -12.99 -2.76
N GLU A 29 -11.45 -12.27 -1.75
CA GLU A 29 -12.50 -12.75 -0.87
C GLU A 29 -13.31 -11.58 -0.30
N ASP A 30 -14.61 -11.80 -0.14
CA ASP A 30 -15.54 -10.93 0.59
C ASP A 30 -16.62 -11.81 1.20
N VAL A 31 -16.44 -12.16 2.47
CA VAL A 31 -17.30 -13.13 3.19
C VAL A 31 -17.71 -12.62 4.55
N ALA A 32 -18.85 -13.11 5.02
CA ALA A 32 -19.39 -12.84 6.35
C ALA A 32 -19.57 -14.18 7.11
N PRO A 33 -18.48 -14.72 7.70
CA PRO A 33 -18.51 -16.06 8.30
C PRO A 33 -19.33 -16.13 9.60
N ALA A 34 -19.59 -14.99 10.24
CA ALA A 34 -20.38 -14.91 11.46
C ALA A 34 -21.12 -13.57 11.56
N LYS A 35 -22.04 -13.47 12.50
CA LYS A 35 -22.74 -12.20 12.81
C LYS A 35 -21.70 -11.15 13.22
N ASN A 36 -21.80 -9.95 12.62
CA ASN A 36 -20.90 -8.82 12.86
C ASN A 36 -19.42 -9.08 12.46
N VAL A 37 -19.17 -10.14 11.70
CA VAL A 37 -17.84 -10.42 11.13
C VAL A 37 -17.93 -10.37 9.62
N ARG A 38 -17.10 -9.54 8.99
CA ARG A 38 -16.92 -9.49 7.54
C ARG A 38 -15.43 -9.43 7.24
N ILE A 39 -14.98 -10.24 6.32
CA ILE A 39 -13.58 -10.36 5.92
C ILE A 39 -13.49 -10.04 4.42
N VAL A 40 -12.66 -9.09 4.08
CA VAL A 40 -12.37 -8.69 2.70
C VAL A 40 -10.88 -8.80 2.47
N HIS A 41 -10.49 -9.57 1.45
CA HIS A 41 -9.09 -9.73 1.03
C HIS A 41 -8.84 -9.12 -0.34
N PHE A 42 -7.76 -8.36 -0.44
CA PHE A 42 -7.23 -7.83 -1.69
C PHE A 42 -5.76 -8.21 -1.85
N THR A 43 -5.36 -8.53 -3.08
CA THR A 43 -3.95 -8.73 -3.40
C THR A 43 -3.48 -7.64 -4.38
N PRO A 44 -2.45 -6.84 -4.00
CA PRO A 44 -1.80 -5.94 -4.93
C PRO A 44 -1.22 -6.70 -6.13
N PRO A 45 -1.21 -6.11 -7.34
CA PRO A 45 -0.66 -6.78 -8.52
C PRO A 45 0.78 -7.29 -8.32
N GLY A 46 1.00 -8.60 -8.52
CA GLY A 46 2.31 -9.24 -8.37
C GLY A 46 2.76 -9.50 -6.93
N SER A 47 1.93 -9.18 -5.92
CA SER A 47 2.24 -9.46 -4.52
C SER A 47 1.98 -10.91 -4.15
N GLY A 48 2.85 -11.48 -3.31
CA GLY A 48 2.61 -12.77 -2.64
C GLY A 48 1.97 -12.62 -1.26
N CYS A 49 1.73 -11.38 -0.82
CA CYS A 49 1.06 -11.06 0.44
C CYS A 49 -0.22 -10.27 0.13
N SER A 50 -1.31 -10.64 0.76
CA SER A 50 -2.60 -9.96 0.63
C SER A 50 -2.79 -8.91 1.72
N VAL A 51 -3.78 -8.05 1.52
CA VAL A 51 -4.27 -7.10 2.51
C VAL A 51 -5.65 -7.55 2.96
N THR A 52 -5.92 -7.53 4.26
CA THR A 52 -7.23 -7.86 4.79
C THR A 52 -7.78 -6.75 5.67
N PHE A 53 -9.07 -6.50 5.54
CA PHE A 53 -9.85 -5.60 6.39
C PHE A 53 -11.28 -6.09 6.52
N GLY A 54 -12.03 -5.49 7.41
CA GLY A 54 -13.42 -5.87 7.60
C GLY A 54 -13.93 -5.51 8.99
N ASN A 55 -15.09 -6.07 9.34
CA ASN A 55 -15.64 -5.97 10.66
C ASN A 55 -15.17 -7.15 11.52
N GLY A 56 -14.70 -6.88 12.74
CA GLY A 56 -14.27 -7.93 13.66
C GLY A 56 -12.94 -8.59 13.33
N VAL A 57 -12.13 -8.01 12.43
CA VAL A 57 -10.81 -8.57 12.04
C VAL A 57 -9.64 -8.04 12.88
N THR A 58 -9.80 -6.89 13.51
CA THR A 58 -8.78 -6.30 14.38
C THR A 58 -9.41 -5.36 15.40
N ALA A 59 -8.74 -5.19 16.54
CA ALA A 59 -9.08 -4.21 17.56
C ALA A 59 -8.33 -2.87 17.37
N SER A 60 -7.41 -2.78 16.41
CA SER A 60 -6.69 -1.53 16.11
C SER A 60 -7.62 -0.47 15.54
N GLY A 61 -7.36 0.79 15.87
CA GLY A 61 -8.15 1.92 15.37
C GLY A 61 -7.96 2.13 13.86
N PRO A 62 -9.01 2.60 13.14
CA PRO A 62 -8.91 2.90 11.72
C PRO A 62 -7.77 3.88 11.41
N GLY A 63 -7.07 3.65 10.28
CA GLY A 63 -6.00 4.53 9.83
C GLY A 63 -4.64 4.33 10.51
N THR A 64 -4.48 3.31 11.34
CA THR A 64 -3.23 3.10 12.10
C THR A 64 -2.22 2.18 11.44
N ALA A 65 -2.57 1.53 10.32
CA ALA A 65 -1.66 0.64 9.64
C ALA A 65 -0.70 1.39 8.70
N VAL A 66 0.50 0.83 8.57
CA VAL A 66 1.51 1.27 7.60
C VAL A 66 1.98 0.06 6.81
N GLY A 67 1.92 0.13 5.50
CA GLY A 67 2.40 -0.89 4.59
C GLY A 67 3.48 -0.36 3.65
N ALA A 68 4.33 -1.26 3.13
CA ALA A 68 5.33 -0.94 2.14
C ALA A 68 5.11 -1.76 0.86
N LEU A 69 5.07 -1.07 -0.27
CA LEU A 69 4.95 -1.64 -1.60
C LEU A 69 6.28 -1.44 -2.35
N VAL A 70 6.66 -2.39 -3.17
CA VAL A 70 7.84 -2.26 -4.02
C VAL A 70 7.43 -2.28 -5.49
N VAL A 71 8.08 -1.43 -6.28
CA VAL A 71 7.86 -1.29 -7.72
C VAL A 71 9.19 -1.26 -8.46
N ASN A 72 9.18 -1.63 -9.74
CA ASN A 72 10.39 -1.59 -10.57
C ASN A 72 10.64 -0.21 -11.20
N ASP A 73 9.61 0.62 -11.30
CA ASP A 73 9.66 1.96 -11.86
C ASP A 73 8.75 2.90 -11.05
N ILE A 74 9.37 3.80 -10.29
CA ILE A 74 8.66 4.70 -9.39
C ILE A 74 7.83 5.74 -10.15
N ARG A 75 8.28 6.20 -11.32
CA ARG A 75 7.55 7.17 -12.14
C ARG A 75 6.28 6.55 -12.73
N ALA A 76 6.41 5.35 -13.30
CA ALA A 76 5.28 4.62 -13.86
C ALA A 76 4.23 4.30 -12.78
N ALA A 77 4.68 3.85 -11.60
CA ALA A 77 3.80 3.56 -10.48
C ALA A 77 3.09 4.82 -9.96
N HIS A 78 3.80 5.93 -9.82
CA HIS A 78 3.21 7.21 -9.40
C HIS A 78 2.16 7.71 -10.40
N GLN A 79 2.46 7.67 -11.70
CA GLN A 79 1.51 8.03 -12.76
C GLN A 79 0.26 7.15 -12.73
N GLU A 80 0.41 5.85 -12.50
CA GLU A 80 -0.72 4.93 -12.41
C GLU A 80 -1.62 5.23 -11.22
N VAL A 81 -1.06 5.48 -10.04
CA VAL A 81 -1.81 5.82 -8.83
C VAL A 81 -2.56 7.15 -9.01
N THR A 82 -1.88 8.18 -9.53
CA THR A 82 -2.50 9.50 -9.75
C THR A 82 -3.56 9.47 -10.85
N ARG A 83 -3.35 8.70 -11.92
CA ARG A 83 -4.35 8.50 -12.98
C ARG A 83 -5.65 7.88 -12.43
N ARG A 84 -5.55 7.07 -11.40
CA ARG A 84 -6.68 6.47 -10.68
C ARG A 84 -7.30 7.39 -9.62
N ARG A 85 -6.92 8.67 -9.62
CA ARG A 85 -7.43 9.72 -8.72
C ARG A 85 -7.14 9.47 -7.24
N VAL A 86 -6.11 8.69 -6.95
CA VAL A 86 -5.60 8.55 -5.59
C VAL A 86 -4.63 9.71 -5.34
N ASP A 87 -4.85 10.40 -4.23
CA ASP A 87 -3.98 11.48 -3.78
C ASP A 87 -2.66 10.90 -3.29
N ALA A 88 -1.60 11.12 -4.06
CA ALA A 88 -0.25 10.65 -3.75
C ALA A 88 0.68 11.84 -3.53
N SER A 89 1.66 11.66 -2.64
CA SER A 89 2.74 12.63 -2.48
C SER A 89 3.56 12.77 -3.78
N ASP A 90 4.33 13.83 -3.89
CA ASP A 90 5.40 13.89 -4.88
C ASP A 90 6.42 12.76 -4.67
N ILE A 91 7.13 12.41 -5.74
CA ILE A 91 8.24 11.46 -5.64
C ILE A 91 9.42 12.17 -4.95
N TRP A 92 10.08 11.45 -4.04
CA TRP A 92 11.32 11.90 -3.41
C TRP A 92 12.38 10.78 -3.45
N HIS A 93 13.63 11.14 -3.13
CA HIS A 93 14.71 10.17 -3.00
C HIS A 93 15.57 10.40 -1.76
N GLY A 94 16.50 9.48 -1.51
CA GLY A 94 17.41 9.49 -0.37
C GLY A 94 16.92 8.58 0.74
N VAL A 95 16.19 9.13 1.70
CA VAL A 95 15.70 8.39 2.86
C VAL A 95 14.16 8.48 2.97
N PRO A 96 13.49 7.45 3.50
CA PRO A 96 12.05 7.53 3.73
C PRO A 96 11.71 8.52 4.85
N PHE A 97 12.55 8.60 5.89
CA PHE A 97 12.39 9.46 7.07
C PHE A 97 13.73 10.01 7.54
N PRO A 98 13.74 11.20 8.19
CA PRO A 98 12.60 12.12 8.38
C PRO A 98 12.27 12.89 7.08
N PRO A 99 11.06 13.50 6.98
CA PRO A 99 10.65 14.24 5.78
C PRO A 99 11.60 15.35 5.34
N GLU A 100 12.20 16.07 6.28
CA GLU A 100 13.14 17.16 6.02
C GLU A 100 14.47 16.71 5.37
N ALA A 101 14.78 15.41 5.44
CA ALA A 101 15.97 14.82 4.80
C ALA A 101 15.69 14.30 3.38
N ARG A 102 14.44 14.43 2.90
CA ARG A 102 14.05 14.00 1.55
C ARG A 102 14.55 14.96 0.50
N LEU A 103 15.01 14.40 -0.63
CA LEU A 103 15.41 15.18 -1.80
C LEU A 103 14.33 15.09 -2.88
N PRO A 104 13.97 16.15 -3.60
CA PRO A 104 12.87 16.16 -4.55
C PRO A 104 13.16 15.31 -5.78
N GLY A 105 12.12 14.64 -6.27
CA GLY A 105 12.15 13.80 -7.46
C GLY A 105 12.78 12.43 -7.22
N PRO A 106 12.76 11.56 -8.23
CA PRO A 106 13.40 10.24 -8.13
C PRO A 106 14.94 10.35 -8.14
N ASP A 107 15.59 9.36 -7.55
CA ASP A 107 17.06 9.28 -7.60
C ASP A 107 17.55 9.28 -9.06
N PRO A 108 18.41 10.24 -9.44
CA PRO A 108 18.94 10.32 -10.81
C PRO A 108 19.69 9.06 -11.25
N LYS A 109 20.28 8.34 -10.30
CA LYS A 109 21.02 7.09 -10.54
C LYS A 109 20.11 5.85 -10.47
N ARG A 110 18.84 6.01 -10.13
CA ARG A 110 17.90 4.91 -9.90
C ARG A 110 18.46 3.84 -8.95
N THR A 111 19.13 4.29 -7.88
CA THR A 111 19.68 3.42 -6.85
C THR A 111 18.52 2.60 -6.26
N SER A 112 18.67 1.28 -6.27
CA SER A 112 17.65 0.39 -5.70
C SER A 112 17.40 0.73 -4.24
N TYR A 113 16.10 0.79 -3.84
CA TYR A 113 15.63 1.26 -2.53
C TYR A 113 15.80 2.76 -2.28
N GLY A 114 16.13 3.57 -3.28
CA GLY A 114 16.45 4.99 -3.12
C GLY A 114 15.35 5.99 -3.46
N SER A 115 14.28 5.58 -4.14
CA SER A 115 13.20 6.47 -4.55
C SER A 115 11.85 6.03 -3.95
N PHE A 116 11.00 7.02 -3.63
CA PHE A 116 9.77 6.79 -2.88
C PHE A 116 8.64 7.72 -3.33
N PHE A 117 7.41 7.32 -3.09
CA PHE A 117 6.24 8.16 -2.87
C PHE A 117 5.31 7.49 -1.86
N ALA A 118 4.31 8.21 -1.39
CA ALA A 118 3.35 7.68 -0.44
C ALA A 118 1.91 8.07 -0.80
N PHE A 119 0.97 7.25 -0.41
CA PHE A 119 -0.45 7.56 -0.44
C PHE A 119 -1.13 6.95 0.79
N ALA A 120 -2.37 7.32 1.04
CA ALA A 120 -3.17 6.76 2.12
C ALA A 120 -4.52 6.29 1.58
N ASP A 121 -5.10 5.30 2.26
CA ASP A 121 -6.49 4.92 2.05
C ASP A 121 -7.46 5.95 2.70
N PRO A 122 -8.80 5.83 2.53
CA PRO A 122 -9.74 6.78 3.08
C PRO A 122 -9.72 6.94 4.61
N ASP A 123 -9.22 5.96 5.34
CA ASP A 123 -9.07 6.03 6.81
C ASP A 123 -7.72 6.58 7.25
N GLY A 124 -6.76 6.73 6.33
CA GLY A 124 -5.41 7.19 6.63
C GLY A 124 -4.40 6.05 6.83
N ASN A 125 -4.74 4.79 6.54
CA ASN A 125 -3.75 3.73 6.47
C ASN A 125 -2.72 4.07 5.40
N ALA A 126 -1.46 4.13 5.76
CA ALA A 126 -0.40 4.68 4.92
C ALA A 126 0.29 3.59 4.08
N TRP A 127 0.56 3.92 2.84
CA TRP A 127 1.30 3.08 1.90
C TRP A 127 2.55 3.83 1.43
N LEU A 128 3.72 3.31 1.79
CA LEU A 128 5.00 3.75 1.23
C LEU A 128 5.32 2.92 -0.01
N VAL A 129 5.49 3.57 -1.15
CA VAL A 129 5.92 2.91 -2.39
C VAL A 129 7.40 3.18 -2.62
N GLN A 130 8.18 2.14 -2.85
CA GLN A 130 9.62 2.19 -2.99
C GLN A 130 10.08 1.54 -4.29
N GLU A 131 11.00 2.19 -5.01
CA GLU A 131 11.62 1.60 -6.19
C GLU A 131 12.67 0.57 -5.81
N VAL A 132 12.52 -0.64 -6.35
CA VAL A 132 13.49 -1.74 -6.18
C VAL A 132 13.87 -2.28 -7.54
N THR A 133 14.97 -1.82 -8.09
CA THR A 133 15.49 -2.26 -9.40
C THR A 133 16.29 -3.55 -9.29
N THR A 134 16.96 -3.74 -8.17
CA THR A 134 17.73 -4.95 -7.84
C THR A 134 17.51 -5.30 -6.39
N ARG A 135 17.01 -6.51 -6.14
CA ARG A 135 16.78 -6.98 -4.75
C ARG A 135 18.10 -7.26 -4.05
N ARG A 136 18.13 -6.96 -2.75
CA ARG A 136 19.24 -7.36 -1.89
C ARG A 136 19.29 -8.89 -1.75
N PRO A 137 20.48 -9.49 -1.50
CA PRO A 137 20.60 -10.92 -1.23
C PRO A 137 19.65 -11.38 -0.13
N GLY A 138 18.97 -12.52 -0.36
CA GLY A 138 18.02 -13.08 0.60
C GLY A 138 16.58 -12.50 0.51
N ARG A 139 16.34 -11.69 -0.49
CA ARG A 139 15.02 -11.05 -0.67
C ARG A 139 14.41 -11.37 -2.04
#